data_b9daf498cb19cfb76daa287967d4a0bc
#
_entry.id   b9daf498cb19cfb76daa287967d4a0bc
#
_cell.length_a   1.000
_cell.length_b   1.000
_cell.length_c   1.000
_cell.angle_alpha   90.00
_cell.angle_beta   90.00
_cell.angle_gamma   90.00
#
_symmetry.space_group_name_H-M   'P 1'
#
loop_
_entity.id
_entity.type
_entity.pdbx_description
1 polymer ?
#
loop_
_entity_poly.entity_id
_entity_poly.type
_entity_poly.pdbx_seq_one_letter_code
_entity_poly.pdbx_strand_id
1 'polypeptide(L)'
;MANYRNAEKAFRSSERKRAVNKMNISRMRTAVKRFKKMIGLTDVPAEKMGETLRQTLSLIDKSVKKGTIRENTGNRYKSRLTKRFNAVATPSK
;
A
#
# COMPACT_ATOMS: atom_id res chain seq x y z
N MET A 1 28.71 1.54 30.66
CA MET A 1 28.83 2.47 29.53
C MET A 1 28.62 1.82 28.17
N ALA A 2 29.00 0.55 27.99
CA ALA A 2 28.71 -0.19 26.76
C ALA A 2 27.21 -0.23 26.46
N ASN A 3 26.39 -0.37 27.53
CA ASN A 3 24.93 -0.41 27.36
C ASN A 3 24.34 0.89 26.83
N TYR A 4 24.93 2.02 27.22
CA TYR A 4 24.48 3.33 26.76
C TYR A 4 24.71 3.49 25.24
N ARG A 5 25.89 3.14 24.77
CA ARG A 5 26.21 3.22 23.34
C ARG A 5 25.31 2.29 22.51
N ASN A 6 25.06 1.10 23.03
CA ASN A 6 24.17 0.14 22.34
C ASN A 6 22.73 0.66 22.29
N ALA A 7 22.26 1.26 23.38
CA ALA A 7 20.92 1.85 23.42
C ALA A 7 20.78 3.01 22.44
N GLU A 8 21.80 3.86 22.36
CA GLU A 8 21.82 4.99 21.44
C GLU A 8 21.81 4.53 19.99
N LYS A 9 22.62 3.52 19.67
CA LYS A 9 22.65 2.93 18.33
C LYS A 9 21.31 2.28 17.97
N ALA A 10 20.71 1.57 18.91
CA ALA A 10 19.40 0.95 18.72
C ALA A 10 18.32 2.01 18.49
N PHE A 11 18.38 3.13 19.22
CA PHE A 11 17.46 4.24 19.04
C PHE A 11 17.56 4.83 17.63
N ARG A 12 18.77 5.09 17.15
CA ARG A 12 18.98 5.62 15.80
C ARG A 12 18.46 4.66 14.73
N SER A 13 18.71 3.37 14.92
CA SER A 13 18.22 2.34 14.01
C SER A 13 16.70 2.31 13.98
N SER A 14 16.05 2.41 15.15
CA SER A 14 14.59 2.45 15.27
C SER A 14 14.00 3.68 14.58
N GLU A 15 14.66 4.84 14.74
CA GLU A 15 14.19 6.06 14.10
C GLU A 15 14.27 5.97 12.58
N ARG A 16 15.33 5.39 12.04
CA ARG A 16 15.45 5.15 10.59
C ARG A 16 14.37 4.25 10.08
N LYS A 17 14.11 3.14 10.78
CA LYS A 17 13.05 2.20 10.39
C LYS A 17 11.69 2.86 10.42
N ARG A 18 11.43 3.67 11.45
CA ARG A 18 10.17 4.40 11.59
C ARG A 18 9.97 5.37 10.42
N ALA A 19 11.02 6.12 10.04
CA ALA A 19 10.95 7.05 8.92
C ALA A 19 10.69 6.33 7.60
N VAL A 20 11.37 5.21 7.36
CA VAL A 20 11.19 4.41 6.16
C VAL A 20 9.78 3.81 6.11
N ASN A 21 9.30 3.28 7.23
CA ASN A 21 7.95 2.71 7.31
C ASN A 21 6.89 3.76 7.04
N LYS A 22 7.05 4.95 7.61
CA LYS A 22 6.12 6.07 7.39
C LYS A 22 6.08 6.45 5.92
N MET A 23 7.22 6.51 5.26
CA MET A 23 7.32 6.80 3.83
C MET A 23 6.61 5.71 3.00
N ASN A 24 6.84 4.45 3.33
CA ASN A 24 6.23 3.32 2.63
C ASN A 24 4.71 3.31 2.78
N ILE A 25 4.20 3.59 3.99
CA ILE A 25 2.76 3.71 4.25
C ILE A 25 2.18 4.86 3.42
N SER A 26 2.85 5.99 3.39
CA SER A 26 2.41 7.16 2.64
C SER A 26 2.31 6.86 1.15
N ARG A 27 3.31 6.18 0.59
CA ARG A 27 3.32 5.76 -0.82
C ARG A 27 2.16 4.81 -1.13
N MET A 28 1.94 3.84 -0.26
CA MET A 28 0.85 2.88 -0.41
C MET A 28 -0.50 3.57 -0.37
N ARG A 29 -0.71 4.45 0.61
CA ARG A 29 -1.97 5.19 0.75
C ARG A 29 -2.22 6.09 -0.46
N THR A 30 -1.18 6.72 -0.97
CA THR A 30 -1.28 7.55 -2.18
C THR A 30 -1.70 6.73 -3.38
N ALA A 31 -1.10 5.54 -3.56
CA ALA A 31 -1.46 4.65 -4.65
C ALA A 31 -2.91 4.18 -4.54
N VAL A 32 -3.36 3.84 -3.33
CA VAL A 32 -4.76 3.43 -3.08
C VAL A 32 -5.72 4.57 -3.42
N LYS A 33 -5.40 5.79 -3.00
CA LYS A 33 -6.23 6.95 -3.31
C LYS A 33 -6.31 7.22 -4.80
N ARG A 34 -5.18 7.12 -5.51
CA ARG A 34 -5.14 7.30 -6.96
C ARG A 34 -6.02 6.29 -7.67
N PHE A 35 -5.95 5.04 -7.23
CA PHE A 35 -6.76 3.99 -7.82
C PHE A 35 -8.25 4.23 -7.56
N LYS A 36 -8.63 4.58 -6.35
CA LYS A 36 -10.03 4.90 -6.01
C LYS A 36 -10.55 6.07 -6.84
N LYS A 37 -9.73 7.08 -7.03
CA LYS A 37 -10.08 8.25 -7.84
C LYS A 37 -10.25 7.84 -9.31
N MET A 38 -9.37 6.99 -9.81
CA MET A 38 -9.42 6.50 -11.19
C MET A 38 -10.71 5.71 -11.45
N ILE A 39 -11.13 4.88 -10.51
CA ILE A 39 -12.38 4.11 -10.62
C ILE A 39 -13.59 5.04 -10.73
N GLY A 40 -13.55 6.18 -10.05
CA GLY A 40 -14.62 7.16 -10.10
C GLY A 40 -14.72 7.93 -11.40
N LEU A 41 -13.69 7.87 -12.26
CA LEU A 41 -13.69 8.52 -13.55
C LEU A 41 -14.32 7.61 -14.60
N THR A 42 -15.15 8.19 -15.46
CA THR A 42 -15.86 7.42 -16.49
C THR A 42 -15.06 7.18 -17.77
N ASP A 43 -14.01 7.96 -17.97
CA ASP A 43 -13.25 7.97 -19.22
C ASP A 43 -11.98 7.10 -19.20
N VAL A 44 -11.75 6.37 -18.14
CA VAL A 44 -10.53 5.57 -18.00
C VAL A 44 -10.73 4.18 -18.57
N PRO A 45 -9.86 3.72 -19.49
CA PRO A 45 -9.95 2.36 -20.03
C PRO A 45 -9.76 1.31 -18.93
N ALA A 46 -10.47 0.19 -19.05
CA ALA A 46 -10.36 -0.92 -18.11
C ALA A 46 -8.93 -1.47 -18.03
N GLU A 47 -8.22 -1.49 -19.15
CA GLU A 47 -6.82 -1.94 -19.20
C GLU A 47 -5.92 -1.09 -18.29
N LYS A 48 -6.09 0.21 -18.35
CA LYS A 48 -5.32 1.14 -17.54
C LYS A 48 -5.65 1.01 -16.06
N MET A 49 -6.93 0.81 -15.73
CA MET A 49 -7.36 0.54 -14.37
C MET A 49 -6.76 -0.76 -13.84
N GLY A 50 -6.76 -1.82 -14.66
CA GLY A 50 -6.19 -3.11 -14.30
C GLY A 50 -4.69 -3.03 -14.03
N GLU A 51 -3.97 -2.27 -14.86
CA GLU A 51 -2.55 -2.05 -14.69
C GLU A 51 -2.26 -1.30 -13.39
N THR A 52 -3.00 -0.23 -13.12
CA THR A 52 -2.88 0.54 -11.88
C THR A 52 -3.22 -0.33 -10.66
N LEU A 53 -4.24 -1.19 -10.78
CA LEU A 53 -4.60 -2.12 -9.72
C LEU A 53 -3.44 -3.07 -9.41
N ARG A 54 -2.80 -3.65 -10.43
CA ARG A 54 -1.65 -4.54 -10.23
C ARG A 54 -0.52 -3.84 -9.51
N GLN A 55 -0.22 -2.62 -9.91
CA GLN A 55 0.83 -1.81 -9.27
C GLN A 55 0.48 -1.53 -7.81
N THR A 56 -0.77 -1.19 -7.54
CA THR A 56 -1.24 -0.92 -6.17
C THR A 56 -1.19 -2.18 -5.32
N LEU A 57 -1.64 -3.32 -5.84
CA LEU A 57 -1.57 -4.59 -5.12
C LEU A 57 -0.13 -4.99 -4.82
N SER A 58 0.78 -4.74 -5.76
CA SER A 58 2.20 -5.02 -5.56
C SER A 58 2.78 -4.18 -4.42
N LEU A 59 2.41 -2.89 -4.35
CA LEU A 59 2.85 -2.01 -3.25
C LEU A 59 2.31 -2.48 -1.91
N ILE A 60 1.06 -2.92 -1.87
CA ILE A 60 0.45 -3.47 -0.66
C ILE A 60 1.20 -4.72 -0.21
N ASP A 61 1.49 -5.64 -1.12
CA ASP A 61 2.23 -6.87 -0.81
C ASP A 61 3.64 -6.57 -0.29
N LYS A 62 4.33 -5.62 -0.90
CA LYS A 62 5.65 -5.19 -0.45
C LYS A 62 5.58 -4.59 0.94
N SER A 63 4.53 -3.82 1.24
CA SER A 63 4.32 -3.22 2.56
C SER A 63 4.10 -4.30 3.62
N VAL A 64 3.35 -5.35 3.29
CA VAL A 64 3.15 -6.50 4.18
C VAL A 64 4.48 -7.23 4.42
N LYS A 65 5.23 -7.51 3.37
CA LYS A 65 6.53 -8.19 3.46
C LYS A 65 7.51 -7.41 4.34
N LYS A 66 7.54 -6.10 4.22
CA LYS A 66 8.44 -5.25 5.01
C LYS A 66 7.96 -5.06 6.44
N GLY A 67 6.77 -5.56 6.77
CA GLY A 67 6.20 -5.39 8.10
C GLY A 67 5.63 -4.01 8.36
N THR A 68 5.49 -3.19 7.32
CA THR A 68 4.95 -1.84 7.43
C THR A 68 3.47 -1.86 7.78
N ILE A 69 2.73 -2.81 7.23
CA ILE A 69 1.33 -3.06 7.57
C ILE A 69 1.15 -4.53 7.90
N ARG A 70 0.09 -4.82 8.66
CA ARG A 70 -0.24 -6.20 9.02
C ARG A 70 -0.85 -6.92 7.82
N GLU A 71 -0.64 -8.22 7.76
CA GLU A 71 -1.16 -9.06 6.70
C GLU A 71 -2.68 -8.94 6.54
N ASN A 72 -3.41 -8.92 7.65
CA ASN A 72 -4.86 -8.76 7.60
C ASN A 72 -5.28 -7.44 6.98
N THR A 73 -4.58 -6.36 7.30
CA THR A 73 -4.84 -5.04 6.74
C THR A 73 -4.55 -5.04 5.23
N GLY A 74 -3.43 -5.65 4.82
CA GLY A 74 -3.08 -5.79 3.42
C GLY A 74 -4.13 -6.56 2.64
N ASN A 75 -4.60 -7.67 3.19
CA ASN A 75 -5.63 -8.49 2.56
C ASN A 75 -6.95 -7.73 2.41
N ARG A 76 -7.31 -6.91 3.40
CA ARG A 76 -8.51 -6.07 3.30
C ARG A 76 -8.41 -5.09 2.15
N TYR A 77 -7.27 -4.39 2.04
CA TYR A 77 -7.06 -3.45 0.95
C TYR A 77 -7.16 -4.15 -0.40
N LYS A 78 -6.47 -5.27 -0.55
CA LYS A 78 -6.48 -6.04 -1.80
C LYS A 78 -7.89 -6.47 -2.18
N SER A 79 -8.62 -7.02 -1.23
CA SER A 79 -9.99 -7.48 -1.45
C SER A 79 -10.92 -6.34 -1.86
N ARG A 80 -10.87 -5.22 -1.12
CA ARG A 80 -11.74 -4.06 -1.41
C ARG A 80 -11.44 -3.45 -2.77
N LEU A 81 -10.16 -3.29 -3.10
CA LEU A 81 -9.77 -2.70 -4.37
C LEU A 81 -10.14 -3.60 -5.54
N THR A 82 -9.94 -4.90 -5.40
CA THR A 82 -10.30 -5.87 -6.42
C THR A 82 -11.80 -5.89 -6.67
N LYS A 83 -12.60 -5.85 -5.61
CA LYS A 83 -14.06 -5.79 -5.72
C LYS A 83 -14.52 -4.53 -6.45
N ARG A 84 -13.94 -3.39 -6.14
CA ARG A 84 -14.26 -2.13 -6.81
C ARG A 84 -13.89 -2.17 -8.28
N PHE A 85 -12.74 -2.73 -8.60
CA PHE A 85 -12.32 -2.89 -9.99
C PHE A 85 -13.28 -3.79 -10.76
N ASN A 86 -13.63 -4.93 -10.18
CA ASN A 86 -14.55 -5.87 -10.82
C ASN A 86 -15.94 -5.26 -11.05
N ALA A 87 -16.39 -4.44 -10.11
CA ALA A 87 -17.69 -3.78 -10.24
C ALA A 87 -17.71 -2.79 -11.40
N VAL A 88 -16.58 -2.14 -11.68
CA VAL A 88 -16.48 -1.17 -12.78
C VAL A 88 -16.14 -1.86 -14.10
N ALA A 89 -15.24 -2.84 -14.08
CA ALA A 89 -14.78 -3.53 -15.28
C ALA A 89 -15.80 -4.52 -15.81
N THR A 90 -16.68 -5.05 -14.94
CA THR A 90 -17.73 -5.98 -15.33
C THR A 90 -19.08 -5.45 -14.86
N PRO A 91 -19.61 -4.38 -15.48
CA PRO A 91 -20.82 -3.74 -15.00
C PRO A 91 -22.10 -4.47 -15.33
N SER A 92 -22.05 -5.58 -15.94
CA SER A 92 -23.18 -6.20 -16.59
C SER A 92 -24.05 -7.05 -15.68
N LYS A 93 -24.11 -6.78 -14.47
CA LYS A 93 -24.99 -7.55 -13.61
C LYS A 93 -25.65 -6.67 -12.60
#